data_677c191ab426636b6dbe09f39b4cd99b
#
_entry.id   677c191ab426636b6dbe09f39b4cd99b
#
_cell.length_a   1.000
_cell.length_b   1.000
_cell.length_c   1.000
_cell.angle_alpha   90.00
_cell.angle_beta   90.00
_cell.angle_gamma   90.00
#
_symmetry.space_group_name_H-M   'P 1'
#
loop_
_entity.id
_entity.type
_entity.pdbx_description
1 polymer ?
#
loop_
_entity_poly.entity_id
_entity_poly.type
_entity_poly.pdbx_seq_one_letter_code
_entity_poly.pdbx_strand_id
1 'polypeptide(L)'
;MSEAWETISYLILGLLQGLTEFLPVSSSGHLALGTSMLQLPEEDLTFAVLVHGATALSTIVVFRSDITRLFLNFFKRDVEGLKARKYVGLIALSAIPAAAIGLSMKDAIENIASTQFVGAMLLITAVILAVSQKVKATFEKPLKPGNVILIGLAQAMAILPGISRS
;
A
#
# COMPACT_ATOMS: atom_id res chain seq x y z
N MET A 1 -15.97 9.48 -25.80
CA MET A 1 -14.69 8.76 -26.00
C MET A 1 -14.99 7.53 -26.81
N SER A 2 -14.09 7.06 -27.71
CA SER A 2 -14.34 5.78 -28.40
C SER A 2 -14.08 4.62 -27.44
N GLU A 3 -14.81 3.51 -27.57
CA GLU A 3 -14.61 2.30 -26.75
C GLU A 3 -13.16 1.78 -26.81
N ALA A 4 -12.53 1.91 -27.97
CA ALA A 4 -11.13 1.54 -28.15
C ALA A 4 -10.18 2.39 -27.29
N TRP A 5 -10.42 3.70 -27.19
CA TRP A 5 -9.61 4.59 -26.35
C TRP A 5 -9.80 4.29 -24.87
N GLU A 6 -11.01 4.02 -24.44
CA GLU A 6 -11.33 3.66 -23.08
C GLU A 6 -10.61 2.36 -22.67
N THR A 7 -10.68 1.32 -23.50
CA THR A 7 -9.97 0.06 -23.27
C THR A 7 -8.44 0.27 -23.17
N ILE A 8 -7.85 1.07 -24.06
CA ILE A 8 -6.42 1.38 -24.02
C ILE A 8 -6.06 2.12 -22.72
N SER A 9 -6.90 3.06 -22.31
CA SER A 9 -6.68 3.82 -21.07
C SER A 9 -6.66 2.93 -19.84
N TYR A 10 -7.58 1.98 -19.72
CA TYR A 10 -7.59 1.02 -18.62
C TYR A 10 -6.38 0.07 -18.67
N LEU A 11 -5.91 -0.32 -19.84
CA LEU A 11 -4.67 -1.11 -19.98
C LEU A 11 -3.45 -0.32 -19.50
N ILE A 12 -3.35 0.96 -19.85
CA ILE A 12 -2.27 1.85 -19.39
C ILE A 12 -2.32 1.99 -17.87
N LEU A 13 -3.50 2.21 -17.29
CA LEU A 13 -3.65 2.31 -15.83
C LEU A 13 -3.31 1.00 -15.11
N GLY A 14 -3.72 -0.15 -15.67
CA GLY A 14 -3.36 -1.46 -15.13
C GLY A 14 -1.84 -1.71 -15.13
N LEU A 15 -1.16 -1.31 -16.21
CA LEU A 15 0.30 -1.37 -16.29
C LEU A 15 0.95 -0.42 -15.28
N LEU A 16 0.45 0.80 -15.16
CA LEU A 16 0.91 1.79 -14.19
C LEU A 16 0.78 1.27 -12.76
N GLN A 17 -0.37 0.67 -12.41
CA GLN A 17 -0.58 0.04 -11.11
C GLN A 17 0.43 -1.08 -10.86
N GLY A 18 0.60 -2.01 -11.82
CA GLY A 18 1.54 -3.12 -11.67
C GLY A 18 2.99 -2.69 -11.48
N LEU A 19 3.40 -1.57 -12.10
CA LEU A 19 4.75 -1.02 -11.94
C LEU A 19 4.93 -0.24 -10.63
N THR A 20 3.92 0.48 -10.19
CA THR A 20 4.03 1.40 -9.05
C THR A 20 3.66 0.77 -7.71
N GLU A 21 2.90 -0.33 -7.68
CA GLU A 21 2.44 -0.98 -6.45
C GLU A 21 3.59 -1.49 -5.58
N PHE A 22 4.62 -2.02 -6.20
CA PHE A 22 5.78 -2.59 -5.49
C PHE A 22 6.89 -1.57 -5.23
N LEU A 23 6.75 -0.36 -5.78
CA LEU A 23 7.67 0.74 -5.55
C LEU A 23 7.12 1.67 -4.46
N PRO A 24 7.97 2.28 -3.63
CA PRO A 24 7.51 3.20 -2.60
C PRO A 24 7.14 4.59 -3.17
N VAL A 25 6.31 4.63 -4.23
CA VAL A 25 5.98 5.84 -5.00
C VAL A 25 4.49 6.18 -4.99
N SER A 26 3.67 5.47 -4.21
CA SER A 26 2.21 5.63 -4.13
C SER A 26 1.48 5.29 -5.43
N SER A 27 1.15 4.00 -5.59
CA SER A 27 0.36 3.51 -6.74
C SER A 27 -1.02 4.18 -6.83
N SER A 28 -1.70 4.36 -5.68
CA SER A 28 -2.99 5.06 -5.63
C SER A 28 -2.92 6.50 -6.13
N GLY A 29 -1.84 7.22 -5.80
CA GLY A 29 -1.61 8.58 -6.30
C GLY A 29 -1.39 8.60 -7.82
N HIS A 30 -0.61 7.64 -8.34
CA HIS A 30 -0.38 7.51 -9.78
C HIS A 30 -1.65 7.11 -10.53
N LEU A 31 -2.48 6.22 -9.98
CA LEU A 31 -3.77 5.87 -10.57
C LEU A 31 -4.69 7.08 -10.62
N ALA A 32 -4.83 7.84 -9.54
CA ALA A 32 -5.68 9.03 -9.50
C ALA A 32 -5.26 10.08 -10.53
N LEU A 33 -3.95 10.37 -10.65
CA LEU A 33 -3.44 11.27 -11.69
C LEU A 33 -3.64 10.70 -13.09
N GLY A 34 -3.35 9.41 -13.31
CA GLY A 34 -3.51 8.75 -14.59
C GLY A 34 -4.97 8.77 -15.06
N THR A 35 -5.92 8.46 -14.17
CA THR A 35 -7.36 8.53 -14.45
C THR A 35 -7.78 9.94 -14.87
N SER A 36 -7.33 10.95 -14.13
CA SER A 36 -7.60 12.37 -14.46
C SER A 36 -6.98 12.79 -15.82
N MET A 37 -5.73 12.40 -16.09
CA MET A 37 -5.04 12.73 -17.34
C MET A 37 -5.67 12.05 -18.57
N LEU A 38 -6.18 10.82 -18.40
CA LEU A 38 -6.84 10.05 -19.46
C LEU A 38 -8.33 10.41 -19.59
N GLN A 39 -8.82 11.33 -18.77
CA GLN A 39 -10.23 11.79 -18.75
C GLN A 39 -11.24 10.65 -18.53
N LEU A 40 -10.84 9.64 -17.77
CA LEU A 40 -11.73 8.56 -17.36
C LEU A 40 -12.63 9.01 -16.19
N PRO A 41 -13.78 8.35 -15.98
CA PRO A 41 -14.60 8.58 -14.78
C PRO A 41 -13.78 8.39 -13.51
N GLU A 42 -13.87 9.33 -12.57
CA GLU A 42 -13.02 9.34 -11.35
C GLU A 42 -13.26 8.16 -10.41
N GLU A 43 -14.37 7.44 -10.56
CA GLU A 43 -14.81 6.40 -9.63
C GLU A 43 -15.10 5.06 -10.31
N ASP A 44 -14.18 4.51 -11.08
CA ASP A 44 -14.32 3.09 -11.42
C ASP A 44 -13.77 2.21 -10.27
N LEU A 45 -14.60 2.10 -9.23
CA LEU A 45 -14.30 1.27 -8.06
C LEU A 45 -14.04 -0.19 -8.47
N THR A 46 -14.72 -0.68 -9.50
CA THR A 46 -14.54 -2.05 -10.03
C THR A 46 -13.13 -2.21 -10.58
N PHE A 47 -12.68 -1.27 -11.40
CA PHE A 47 -11.33 -1.30 -11.94
C PHE A 47 -10.28 -1.22 -10.81
N ALA A 48 -10.44 -0.29 -9.87
CA ALA A 48 -9.51 -0.15 -8.74
C ALA A 48 -9.41 -1.45 -7.92
N VAL A 49 -10.52 -2.10 -7.60
CA VAL A 49 -10.54 -3.38 -6.88
C VAL A 49 -9.85 -4.48 -7.68
N LEU A 50 -10.10 -4.55 -8.99
CA LEU A 50 -9.50 -5.58 -9.85
C LEU A 50 -7.97 -5.44 -9.95
N VAL A 51 -7.45 -4.24 -10.15
CA VAL A 51 -5.99 -4.04 -10.29
C VAL A 51 -5.25 -4.23 -8.96
N HIS A 52 -5.83 -3.80 -7.84
CA HIS A 52 -5.26 -4.08 -6.51
C HIS A 52 -5.37 -5.57 -6.15
N GLY A 53 -6.46 -6.22 -6.51
CA GLY A 53 -6.63 -7.67 -6.37
C GLY A 53 -5.58 -8.45 -7.18
N ALA A 54 -5.30 -8.03 -8.40
CA ALA A 54 -4.29 -8.65 -9.26
C ALA A 54 -2.87 -8.51 -8.68
N THR A 55 -2.51 -7.33 -8.16
CA THR A 55 -1.20 -7.12 -7.53
C THR A 55 -1.08 -7.88 -6.20
N ALA A 56 -2.15 -7.98 -5.42
CA ALA A 56 -2.19 -8.81 -4.22
C ALA A 56 -2.01 -10.31 -4.54
N LEU A 57 -2.69 -10.82 -5.57
CA LEU A 57 -2.50 -12.19 -6.06
C LEU A 57 -1.06 -12.44 -6.53
N SER A 58 -0.48 -11.50 -7.28
CA SER A 58 0.92 -11.56 -7.70
C SER A 58 1.86 -11.70 -6.49
N THR A 59 1.63 -10.90 -5.44
CA THR A 59 2.39 -10.99 -4.18
C THR A 59 2.25 -12.36 -3.53
N ILE A 60 1.04 -12.91 -3.45
CA ILE A 60 0.80 -14.26 -2.90
C ILE A 60 1.53 -15.32 -3.70
N VAL A 61 1.51 -15.24 -5.02
CA VAL A 61 2.21 -16.21 -5.91
C VAL A 61 3.73 -16.13 -5.73
N VAL A 62 4.30 -14.93 -5.68
CA VAL A 62 5.75 -14.73 -5.51
C VAL A 62 6.21 -15.23 -4.14
N PHE A 63 5.51 -14.86 -3.07
CA PHE A 63 5.87 -15.20 -1.69
C PHE A 63 5.18 -16.46 -1.16
N ARG A 64 4.61 -17.32 -2.04
CA ARG A 64 3.85 -18.51 -1.63
C ARG A 64 4.59 -19.43 -0.65
N SER A 65 5.89 -19.61 -0.82
CA SER A 65 6.71 -20.45 0.08
C SER A 65 6.88 -19.83 1.47
N ASP A 66 7.06 -18.53 1.55
CA ASP A 66 7.18 -17.82 2.83
C ASP A 66 5.84 -17.77 3.56
N ILE A 67 4.75 -17.52 2.83
CA ILE A 67 3.39 -17.53 3.35
C ILE A 67 3.04 -18.93 3.87
N THR A 68 3.30 -19.98 3.10
CA THR A 68 3.04 -21.37 3.51
C THR A 68 3.87 -21.73 4.73
N ARG A 69 5.17 -21.39 4.75
CA ARG A 69 6.05 -21.63 5.90
C ARG A 69 5.55 -20.92 7.15
N LEU A 70 5.15 -19.65 7.05
CA LEU A 70 4.62 -18.87 8.15
C LEU A 70 3.30 -19.47 8.66
N PHE A 71 2.41 -19.85 7.76
CA PHE A 71 1.13 -20.47 8.09
C PHE A 71 1.32 -21.80 8.81
N LEU A 72 2.15 -22.70 8.30
CA LEU A 72 2.42 -23.98 8.93
C LEU A 72 3.10 -23.82 10.28
N ASN A 73 4.06 -22.90 10.40
CA ASN A 73 4.75 -22.65 11.67
C ASN A 73 3.83 -22.02 12.71
N PHE A 74 2.83 -21.23 12.32
CA PHE A 74 1.88 -20.61 13.25
C PHE A 74 1.20 -21.64 14.17
N PHE A 75 0.91 -22.83 13.66
CA PHE A 75 0.25 -23.91 14.43
C PHE A 75 1.22 -24.83 15.21
N LYS A 76 2.53 -24.71 14.99
CA LYS A 76 3.51 -25.47 15.77
C LYS A 76 3.58 -24.99 17.22
N ARG A 77 3.89 -25.92 18.12
CA ARG A 77 4.05 -25.65 19.57
C ARG A 77 5.52 -25.55 20.01
N ASP A 78 6.43 -25.35 19.06
CA ASP A 78 7.85 -25.20 19.26
C ASP A 78 8.29 -23.72 19.22
N VAL A 79 9.60 -23.49 19.27
CA VAL A 79 10.22 -22.15 19.22
C VAL A 79 9.88 -21.44 17.92
N GLU A 80 9.82 -22.16 16.79
CA GLU A 80 9.47 -21.58 15.47
C GLU A 80 7.98 -21.15 15.44
N GLY A 81 7.10 -21.93 16.06
CA GLY A 81 5.70 -21.55 16.21
C GLY A 81 5.52 -20.31 17.07
N LEU A 82 6.30 -20.17 18.14
CA LEU A 82 6.26 -18.96 18.97
C LEU A 82 6.73 -17.73 18.19
N LYS A 83 7.80 -17.85 17.40
CA LYS A 83 8.29 -16.77 16.52
C LYS A 83 7.25 -16.38 15.48
N ALA A 84 6.63 -17.37 14.82
CA ALA A 84 5.59 -17.14 13.81
C ALA A 84 4.38 -16.39 14.40
N ARG A 85 3.85 -16.83 15.54
CA ARG A 85 2.74 -16.17 16.23
C ARG A 85 3.10 -14.74 16.67
N LYS A 86 4.30 -14.54 17.21
CA LYS A 86 4.79 -13.21 17.56
C LYS A 86 4.86 -12.29 16.33
N TYR A 87 5.39 -12.79 15.23
CA TYR A 87 5.50 -12.03 13.97
C TYR A 87 4.12 -11.64 13.43
N VAL A 88 3.20 -12.59 13.33
CA VAL A 88 1.81 -12.33 12.91
C VAL A 88 1.11 -11.34 13.85
N GLY A 89 1.30 -11.49 15.16
CA GLY A 89 0.74 -10.57 16.16
C GLY A 89 1.29 -9.14 16.00
N LEU A 90 2.57 -8.97 15.69
CA LEU A 90 3.17 -7.66 15.44
C LEU A 90 2.63 -7.02 14.15
N ILE A 91 2.43 -7.82 13.09
CA ILE A 91 1.78 -7.34 11.86
C ILE A 91 0.35 -6.87 12.16
N ALA A 92 -0.44 -7.69 12.86
CA ALA A 92 -1.80 -7.33 13.23
C ALA A 92 -1.84 -6.05 14.09
N LEU A 93 -0.93 -5.91 15.06
CA LEU A 93 -0.81 -4.73 15.90
C LEU A 93 -0.48 -3.46 15.06
N SER A 94 0.41 -3.58 14.06
CA SER A 94 0.76 -2.44 13.19
C SER A 94 -0.41 -2.01 12.29
N ALA A 95 -1.34 -2.91 11.97
CA ALA A 95 -2.48 -2.59 11.12
C ALA A 95 -3.59 -1.84 11.87
N ILE A 96 -3.65 -1.92 13.21
CA ILE A 96 -4.74 -1.32 14.01
C ILE A 96 -4.86 0.20 13.81
N PRO A 97 -3.80 1.02 13.92
CA PRO A 97 -3.92 2.46 13.75
C PRO A 97 -4.42 2.85 12.36
N ALA A 98 -3.90 2.18 11.33
CA ALA A 98 -4.33 2.42 9.95
C ALA A 98 -5.79 2.02 9.73
N ALA A 99 -6.21 0.85 10.23
CA ALA A 99 -7.60 0.41 10.14
C ALA A 99 -8.56 1.37 10.88
N ALA A 100 -8.19 1.80 12.09
CA ALA A 100 -9.00 2.73 12.87
C ALA A 100 -9.21 4.07 12.13
N ILE A 101 -8.13 4.67 11.61
CA ILE A 101 -8.22 5.95 10.89
C ILE A 101 -8.91 5.76 9.54
N GLY A 102 -8.57 4.71 8.77
CA GLY A 102 -9.18 4.46 7.47
C GLY A 102 -10.68 4.23 7.53
N LEU A 103 -11.17 3.54 8.58
CA LEU A 103 -12.60 3.30 8.74
C LEU A 103 -13.34 4.52 9.31
N SER A 104 -12.72 5.28 10.22
CA SER A 104 -13.39 6.41 10.87
C SER A 104 -13.36 7.71 10.05
N MET A 105 -12.39 7.88 9.17
CA MET A 105 -12.17 9.11 8.41
C MET A 105 -12.31 8.93 6.88
N LYS A 106 -12.92 7.83 6.43
CA LYS A 106 -13.05 7.50 5.01
C LYS A 106 -13.63 8.68 4.22
N ASP A 107 -14.81 9.17 4.60
CA ASP A 107 -15.52 10.23 3.89
C ASP A 107 -14.72 11.55 3.90
N ALA A 108 -14.03 11.86 5.01
CA ALA A 108 -13.20 13.06 5.10
C ALA A 108 -11.98 12.97 4.15
N ILE A 109 -11.38 11.79 4.03
CA ILE A 109 -10.22 11.55 3.14
C ILE A 109 -10.65 11.63 1.68
N GLU A 110 -11.80 11.05 1.31
CA GLU A 110 -12.34 11.11 -0.03
C GLU A 110 -12.67 12.56 -0.44
N ASN A 111 -13.25 13.34 0.46
CA ASN A 111 -13.60 14.75 0.19
C ASN A 111 -12.39 15.68 -0.08
N ILE A 112 -11.21 15.38 0.47
CA ILE A 112 -9.99 16.18 0.24
C ILE A 112 -9.13 15.66 -0.90
N ALA A 113 -9.45 14.49 -1.46
CA ALA A 113 -8.65 13.79 -2.48
C ALA A 113 -8.75 14.42 -3.87
N SER A 114 -8.62 15.75 -3.98
CA SER A 114 -8.54 16.41 -5.28
C SER A 114 -7.24 16.07 -6.01
N THR A 115 -7.23 16.17 -7.34
CA THR A 115 -6.04 15.94 -8.18
C THR A 115 -4.84 16.78 -7.74
N GLN A 116 -5.07 18.05 -7.35
CA GLN A 116 -4.01 18.93 -6.82
C GLN A 116 -3.47 18.44 -5.48
N PHE A 117 -4.35 18.00 -4.58
CA PHE A 117 -3.97 17.44 -3.28
C PHE A 117 -3.12 16.18 -3.47
N VAL A 118 -3.56 15.25 -4.33
CA VAL A 118 -2.82 14.02 -4.66
C VAL A 118 -1.45 14.35 -5.25
N GLY A 119 -1.35 15.32 -6.16
CA GLY A 119 -0.09 15.78 -6.72
C GLY A 119 0.86 16.33 -5.65
N ALA A 120 0.35 17.14 -4.71
CA ALA A 120 1.16 17.65 -3.60
C ALA A 120 1.66 16.51 -2.68
N MET A 121 0.82 15.51 -2.39
CA MET A 121 1.20 14.34 -1.58
C MET A 121 2.24 13.47 -2.28
N LEU A 122 2.19 13.34 -3.59
CA LEU A 122 3.23 12.66 -4.38
C LEU A 122 4.58 13.39 -4.30
N LEU A 123 4.58 14.73 -4.33
CA LEU A 123 5.81 15.50 -4.13
C LEU A 123 6.38 15.29 -2.72
N ILE A 124 5.54 15.24 -1.69
CA ILE A 124 5.96 14.91 -0.32
C ILE A 124 6.58 13.50 -0.28
N THR A 125 5.95 12.51 -0.91
CA THR A 125 6.49 11.15 -1.03
C THR A 125 7.86 11.16 -1.71
N ALA A 126 8.03 11.91 -2.79
CA ALA A 126 9.31 12.04 -3.49
C ALA A 126 10.40 12.65 -2.58
N VAL A 127 10.07 13.68 -1.80
CA VAL A 127 11.01 14.29 -0.82
C VAL A 127 11.38 13.27 0.27
N ILE A 128 10.41 12.54 0.82
CA ILE A 128 10.66 11.48 1.83
C ILE A 128 11.62 10.44 1.26
N LEU A 129 11.38 9.97 0.03
CA LEU A 129 12.25 8.99 -0.64
C LEU A 129 13.68 9.54 -0.86
N ALA A 130 13.79 10.77 -1.32
CA ALA A 130 15.10 11.41 -1.54
C ALA A 130 15.89 11.56 -0.22
N VAL A 131 15.21 11.87 0.88
CA VAL A 131 15.83 11.95 2.20
C VAL A 131 16.18 10.54 2.73
N SER A 132 15.31 9.55 2.53
CA SER A 132 15.53 8.19 3.01
C SER A 132 16.77 7.53 2.43
N GLN A 133 17.17 7.88 1.21
CA GLN A 133 18.41 7.38 0.58
C GLN A 133 19.66 7.75 1.36
N LYS A 134 19.62 8.84 2.14
CA LYS A 134 20.75 9.30 2.96
C LYS A 134 20.80 8.60 4.33
N VAL A 135 19.75 7.91 4.71
CA VAL A 135 19.66 7.22 6.00
C VAL A 135 20.20 5.79 5.86
N LYS A 136 21.28 5.49 6.57
CA LYS A 136 21.78 4.11 6.64
C LYS A 136 20.83 3.27 7.48
N ALA A 137 20.11 2.36 6.86
CA ALA A 137 19.26 1.42 7.57
C ALA A 137 20.10 0.42 8.38
N THR A 138 19.84 0.32 9.68
CA THR A 138 20.45 -0.69 10.55
C THR A 138 19.41 -1.79 10.74
N PHE A 139 19.51 -2.85 9.95
CA PHE A 139 18.54 -3.96 9.91
C PHE A 139 18.61 -4.96 11.07
N GLU A 140 19.51 -4.79 12.03
CA GLU A 140 19.82 -5.80 13.04
C GLU A 140 19.00 -5.72 14.33
N LYS A 141 18.10 -4.77 14.48
CA LYS A 141 17.35 -4.65 15.74
C LYS A 141 16.02 -5.43 15.67
N PRO A 142 15.75 -6.32 16.64
CA PRO A 142 14.48 -7.02 16.69
C PRO A 142 13.33 -6.01 16.84
N LEU A 143 12.22 -6.25 16.13
CA LEU A 143 11.01 -5.43 16.24
C LEU A 143 10.48 -5.48 17.68
N LYS A 144 10.43 -4.32 18.31
CA LYS A 144 9.79 -4.13 19.62
C LYS A 144 8.36 -3.63 19.42
N PRO A 145 7.42 -3.93 20.33
CA PRO A 145 6.03 -3.47 20.22
C PRO A 145 5.89 -1.96 20.01
N GLY A 146 6.71 -1.14 20.69
CA GLY A 146 6.72 0.31 20.50
C GLY A 146 7.09 0.77 19.07
N ASN A 147 8.06 0.10 18.43
CA ASN A 147 8.42 0.39 17.04
C ASN A 147 7.30 -0.01 16.08
N VAL A 148 6.58 -1.08 16.40
CA VAL A 148 5.46 -1.59 15.60
C VAL A 148 4.27 -0.63 15.62
N ILE A 149 3.98 -0.03 16.78
CA ILE A 149 2.96 1.03 16.89
C ILE A 149 3.36 2.26 16.07
N LEU A 150 4.63 2.67 16.13
CA LEU A 150 5.13 3.79 15.33
C LEU A 150 5.00 3.51 13.81
N ILE A 151 5.31 2.29 13.37
CA ILE A 151 5.08 1.84 12.00
C ILE A 151 3.58 1.94 11.66
N GLY A 152 2.71 1.47 12.54
CA GLY A 152 1.25 1.55 12.35
C GLY A 152 0.73 2.98 12.26
N LEU A 153 1.28 3.91 13.04
CA LEU A 153 0.94 5.34 12.93
C LEU A 153 1.44 5.94 11.60
N ALA A 154 2.65 5.58 11.17
CA ALA A 154 3.15 6.00 9.85
C ALA A 154 2.28 5.46 8.71
N GLN A 155 1.84 4.20 8.79
CA GLN A 155 0.88 3.62 7.83
C GLN A 155 -0.47 4.33 7.87
N ALA A 156 -0.92 4.77 9.03
CA ALA A 156 -2.15 5.54 9.17
C ALA A 156 -2.06 6.91 8.49
N MET A 157 -0.92 7.60 8.59
CA MET A 157 -0.67 8.84 7.82
C MET A 157 -0.64 8.58 6.31
N ALA A 158 -0.14 7.42 5.89
CA ALA A 158 -0.07 7.01 4.49
C ALA A 158 -1.42 6.49 3.92
N ILE A 159 -2.54 6.67 4.62
CA ILE A 159 -3.88 6.47 4.05
C ILE A 159 -4.22 7.61 3.08
N LEU A 160 -3.65 8.80 3.27
CA LEU A 160 -3.86 9.93 2.37
C LEU A 160 -3.40 9.57 0.95
N PRO A 161 -4.25 9.78 -0.08
CA PRO A 161 -3.91 9.44 -1.45
C PRO A 161 -2.71 10.28 -1.93
N GLY A 162 -1.71 9.62 -2.52
CA GLY A 162 -0.43 10.25 -2.90
C GLY A 162 0.71 10.02 -1.90
N ILE A 163 0.43 9.63 -0.64
CA ILE A 163 1.48 9.17 0.29
C ILE A 163 1.69 7.67 0.12
N SER A 164 2.96 7.25 -0.03
CA SER A 164 3.28 5.83 -0.14
C SER A 164 3.22 5.12 1.21
N ARG A 165 2.64 3.92 1.22
CA ARG A 165 2.65 3.01 2.38
C ARG A 165 3.87 2.09 2.41
N SER A 166 4.55 1.96 1.28
CA SER A 166 5.71 1.07 1.06
C SER A 166 7.00 1.63 1.62
#